data_30049b33b11df6d6ed2fa946f5c86bcb
#
_entry.id   30049b33b11df6d6ed2fa946f5c86bcb
#
_cell.length_a   1.000
_cell.length_b   1.000
_cell.length_c   1.000
_cell.angle_alpha   90.00
_cell.angle_beta   90.00
_cell.angle_gamma   90.00
#
_symmetry.space_group_name_H-M   'P 1'
#
loop_
_entity.id
_entity.type
_entity.pdbx_description
1 polymer ?
#
loop_
_entity_poly.entity_id
_entity_poly.type
_entity_poly.pdbx_seq_one_letter_code
_entity_poly.pdbx_strand_id
1 'polypeptide(L)'
;MVDPMLLGLTKKRGTEIASKTIVKNSPYEKVGVFCKKNGKPGVIEYSEIPETLIEEVDENGELMYGESHIMCNLYTLDAIEKIAHVELPYHSAHKKVDFMQEDGKMFYAKEPNGYKYEAFIFDGFELFDDITLYRGKREEDFAPVKNAEGVDSPETATKLYNDFWFKD
;
A
#
# COMPACT_ATOMS: atom_id res chain seq x y z
N MET A 1 6.59 -6.24 13.80
CA MET A 1 5.61 -6.56 14.86
C MET A 1 4.72 -7.67 14.35
N VAL A 2 4.46 -8.72 15.15
CA VAL A 2 3.53 -9.81 14.76
C VAL A 2 2.17 -9.46 15.34
N ASP A 3 1.14 -9.39 14.51
CA ASP A 3 -0.24 -9.20 14.94
C ASP A 3 -0.90 -10.58 15.16
N PRO A 4 -1.20 -10.98 16.41
CA PRO A 4 -1.78 -12.29 16.70
C PRO A 4 -3.17 -12.48 16.09
N MET A 5 -3.93 -11.41 15.92
CA MET A 5 -5.27 -11.46 15.32
C MET A 5 -5.18 -11.76 13.83
N LEU A 6 -4.30 -11.05 13.10
CA LEU A 6 -4.06 -11.31 11.68
C LEU A 6 -3.59 -12.76 11.47
N LEU A 7 -2.64 -13.23 12.28
CA LEU A 7 -2.14 -14.62 12.23
C LEU A 7 -3.25 -15.64 12.50
N GLY A 8 -4.05 -15.42 13.55
CA GLY A 8 -5.16 -16.29 13.91
C GLY A 8 -6.25 -16.37 12.86
N LEU A 9 -6.63 -15.23 12.27
CA LEU A 9 -7.61 -15.16 11.19
C LEU A 9 -7.11 -15.87 9.92
N THR A 10 -5.85 -15.65 9.54
CA THR A 10 -5.21 -16.31 8.40
C THR A 10 -5.25 -17.82 8.54
N LYS A 11 -4.83 -18.32 9.71
CA LYS A 11 -4.87 -19.75 10.02
C LYS A 11 -6.30 -20.31 10.01
N LYS A 12 -7.27 -19.57 10.59
CA LYS A 12 -8.67 -19.99 10.64
C LYS A 12 -9.30 -20.06 9.24
N ARG A 13 -8.97 -19.11 8.35
CA ARG A 13 -9.47 -19.10 6.96
C ARG A 13 -8.72 -20.07 6.04
N GLY A 14 -7.52 -20.48 6.43
CA GLY A 14 -6.67 -21.37 5.63
C GLY A 14 -6.09 -20.68 4.37
N THR A 15 -5.96 -19.34 4.37
CA THR A 15 -5.36 -18.62 3.27
C THR A 15 -3.83 -18.62 3.37
N GLU A 16 -3.14 -18.61 2.22
CA GLU A 16 -1.69 -18.59 2.15
C GLU A 16 -1.12 -17.17 2.32
N ILE A 17 -1.94 -16.16 2.04
CA ILE A 17 -1.60 -14.74 2.16
C ILE A 17 -2.64 -13.98 2.98
N ALA A 18 -2.18 -12.95 3.68
CA ALA A 18 -3.05 -12.06 4.43
C ALA A 18 -2.47 -10.65 4.48
N SER A 19 -3.31 -9.66 4.73
CA SER A 19 -2.86 -8.29 4.94
C SER A 19 -3.73 -7.58 5.96
N LYS A 20 -3.11 -6.67 6.70
CA LYS A 20 -3.82 -5.67 7.48
C LYS A 20 -4.18 -4.49 6.58
N THR A 21 -5.37 -3.98 6.75
CA THR A 21 -5.90 -2.86 5.97
C THR A 21 -6.39 -1.75 6.90
N ILE A 22 -6.53 -0.56 6.35
CA ILE A 22 -7.26 0.55 6.96
C ILE A 22 -8.17 1.18 5.91
N VAL A 23 -9.22 1.86 6.36
CA VAL A 23 -10.07 2.62 5.43
C VAL A 23 -9.39 3.92 5.02
N LYS A 24 -9.49 4.29 3.73
CA LYS A 24 -9.04 5.60 3.24
C LYS A 24 -9.74 6.74 3.98
N ASN A 25 -8.99 7.79 4.27
CA ASN A 25 -9.55 9.03 4.82
C ASN A 25 -10.28 9.88 3.77
N SER A 26 -9.88 9.75 2.52
CA SER A 26 -10.52 10.43 1.39
C SER A 26 -10.33 9.61 0.10
N PRO A 27 -11.20 9.82 -0.89
CA PRO A 27 -11.04 9.18 -2.20
C PRO A 27 -9.66 9.39 -2.83
N TYR A 28 -9.08 10.57 -2.60
CA TYR A 28 -7.82 11.03 -3.20
C TYR A 28 -6.57 10.72 -2.37
N GLU A 29 -6.70 9.96 -1.29
CA GLU A 29 -5.53 9.52 -0.51
C GLU A 29 -4.58 8.68 -1.35
N LYS A 30 -3.29 9.05 -1.33
CA LYS A 30 -2.23 8.42 -2.14
C LYS A 30 -1.75 7.12 -1.51
N VAL A 31 -2.57 6.09 -1.59
CA VAL A 31 -2.30 4.74 -1.07
C VAL A 31 -2.87 3.71 -2.04
N GLY A 32 -2.15 2.61 -2.26
CA GLY A 32 -2.66 1.46 -3.01
C GLY A 32 -3.86 0.83 -2.31
N VAL A 33 -4.80 0.26 -3.04
CA VAL A 33 -6.03 -0.31 -2.49
C VAL A 33 -6.23 -1.75 -2.94
N PHE A 34 -6.82 -2.54 -2.06
CA PHE A 34 -7.21 -3.91 -2.40
C PHE A 34 -8.37 -3.92 -3.39
N CYS A 35 -8.27 -4.81 -4.34
CA CYS A 35 -9.30 -5.07 -5.34
C CYS A 35 -9.31 -6.54 -5.76
N LYS A 36 -10.28 -6.91 -6.58
CA LYS A 36 -10.24 -8.17 -7.33
C LYS A 36 -9.94 -7.89 -8.78
N LYS A 37 -8.80 -8.41 -9.25
CA LYS A 37 -8.42 -8.41 -10.68
C LYS A 37 -8.79 -9.75 -11.29
N ASN A 38 -9.76 -9.79 -12.19
CA ASN A 38 -10.26 -11.05 -12.80
C ASN A 38 -10.64 -12.12 -11.77
N GLY A 39 -11.24 -11.71 -10.65
CA GLY A 39 -11.66 -12.61 -9.58
C GLY A 39 -10.55 -13.00 -8.57
N LYS A 40 -9.32 -12.63 -8.82
CA LYS A 40 -8.16 -12.89 -7.94
C LYS A 40 -7.86 -11.68 -7.04
N PRO A 41 -7.28 -11.89 -5.84
CA PRO A 41 -6.82 -10.79 -5.01
C PRO A 41 -5.75 -9.97 -5.73
N GLY A 42 -5.80 -8.66 -5.57
CA GLY A 42 -4.80 -7.77 -6.12
C GLY A 42 -4.79 -6.43 -5.39
N VAL A 43 -3.79 -5.63 -5.69
CA VAL A 43 -3.69 -4.24 -5.27
C VAL A 43 -3.62 -3.38 -6.53
N ILE A 44 -4.32 -2.25 -6.53
CA ILE A 44 -4.18 -1.23 -7.56
C ILE A 44 -3.57 0.01 -6.92
N GLU A 45 -2.52 0.52 -7.50
CA GLU A 45 -1.89 1.76 -7.05
C GLU A 45 -2.81 2.96 -7.28
N TYR A 46 -2.76 3.94 -6.36
CA TYR A 46 -3.62 5.13 -6.42
C TYR A 46 -3.52 5.89 -7.76
N SER A 47 -2.38 5.82 -8.43
CA SER A 47 -2.13 6.45 -9.73
C SER A 47 -2.72 5.68 -10.91
N GLU A 48 -3.17 4.46 -10.68
CA GLU A 48 -3.71 3.54 -11.69
C GLU A 48 -5.24 3.38 -11.57
N ILE A 49 -5.84 3.87 -10.48
CA ILE A 49 -7.31 3.84 -10.32
C ILE A 49 -7.94 4.76 -11.35
N PRO A 50 -8.86 4.28 -12.21
CA PRO A 50 -9.59 5.12 -13.14
C PRO A 50 -10.34 6.25 -12.41
N GLU A 51 -10.29 7.46 -12.96
CA GLU A 51 -10.93 8.64 -12.34
C GLU A 51 -12.42 8.43 -12.03
N THR A 52 -13.11 7.65 -12.86
CA THR A 52 -14.54 7.33 -12.68
C THR A 52 -14.82 6.44 -11.46
N LEU A 53 -13.80 5.76 -10.94
CA LEU A 53 -13.94 4.83 -9.81
C LEU A 53 -13.41 5.40 -8.48
N ILE A 54 -12.76 6.56 -8.52
CA ILE A 54 -12.10 7.14 -7.32
C ILE A 54 -13.13 7.45 -6.23
N GLU A 55 -14.30 7.98 -6.59
CA GLU A 55 -15.37 8.40 -5.67
C GLU A 55 -16.53 7.40 -5.61
N GLU A 56 -16.41 6.25 -6.28
CA GLU A 56 -17.47 5.25 -6.29
C GLU A 56 -17.66 4.66 -4.89
N VAL A 57 -18.92 4.56 -4.47
CA VAL A 57 -19.31 4.03 -3.17
C VAL A 57 -20.17 2.78 -3.32
N ASP A 58 -20.11 1.91 -2.34
CA ASP A 58 -20.96 0.72 -2.25
C ASP A 58 -22.39 1.07 -1.70
N GLU A 59 -23.21 0.05 -1.53
CA GLU A 59 -24.57 0.18 -1.00
C GLU A 59 -24.65 0.74 0.44
N ASN A 60 -23.54 0.69 1.19
CA ASN A 60 -23.42 1.20 2.55
C ASN A 60 -22.86 2.63 2.59
N GLY A 61 -22.48 3.19 1.43
CA GLY A 61 -21.84 4.50 1.31
C GLY A 61 -20.33 4.50 1.63
N GLU A 62 -19.71 3.31 1.76
CA GLU A 62 -18.25 3.19 1.86
C GLU A 62 -17.62 3.26 0.46
N LEU A 63 -16.41 3.82 0.35
CA LEU A 63 -15.68 3.84 -0.91
C LEU A 63 -15.47 2.42 -1.44
N MET A 64 -15.85 2.15 -2.69
CA MET A 64 -15.66 0.86 -3.35
C MET A 64 -14.17 0.44 -3.34
N TYR A 65 -13.26 1.42 -3.54
CA TYR A 65 -11.82 1.26 -3.47
C TYR A 65 -11.27 1.94 -2.20
N GLY A 66 -11.84 1.57 -1.04
CA GLY A 66 -11.55 2.18 0.26
C GLY A 66 -10.57 1.39 1.12
N GLU A 67 -10.35 0.09 0.86
CA GLU A 67 -9.44 -0.75 1.67
C GLU A 67 -7.98 -0.48 1.29
N SER A 68 -7.30 0.30 2.11
CA SER A 68 -5.91 0.68 1.86
C SER A 68 -4.93 -0.45 2.15
N HIS A 69 -3.96 -0.63 1.26
CA HIS A 69 -2.82 -1.50 1.42
C HIS A 69 -1.68 -0.77 2.14
N ILE A 70 -1.48 -1.08 3.41
CA ILE A 70 -0.47 -0.42 4.26
C ILE A 70 0.84 -1.20 4.37
N MET A 71 1.07 -2.16 3.46
CA MET A 71 2.27 -3.03 3.43
C MET A 71 2.45 -3.92 4.67
N CYS A 72 1.40 -4.14 5.46
CA CYS A 72 1.41 -5.05 6.60
C CYS A 72 0.90 -6.43 6.17
N ASN A 73 1.76 -7.17 5.48
CA ASN A 73 1.43 -8.45 4.85
C ASN A 73 1.95 -9.63 5.67
N LEU A 74 1.22 -10.76 5.58
CA LEU A 74 1.62 -12.06 6.08
C LEU A 74 1.57 -13.05 4.92
N TYR A 75 2.62 -13.85 4.81
CA TYR A 75 2.76 -14.90 3.80
C TYR A 75 3.13 -16.20 4.51
N THR A 76 2.60 -17.33 4.05
CA THR A 76 3.18 -18.62 4.39
C THR A 76 4.52 -18.79 3.67
N LEU A 77 5.34 -19.73 4.10
CA LEU A 77 6.60 -20.03 3.40
C LEU A 77 6.33 -20.51 1.97
N ASP A 78 5.31 -21.36 1.79
CA ASP A 78 4.90 -21.85 0.48
C ASP A 78 4.46 -20.71 -0.45
N ALA A 79 3.77 -19.69 0.10
CA ALA A 79 3.38 -18.51 -0.67
C ALA A 79 4.60 -17.70 -1.14
N ILE A 80 5.58 -17.51 -0.27
CA ILE A 80 6.83 -16.81 -0.64
C ILE A 80 7.58 -17.60 -1.72
N GLU A 81 7.69 -18.91 -1.57
CA GLU A 81 8.33 -19.76 -2.57
C GLU A 81 7.63 -19.67 -3.92
N LYS A 82 6.30 -19.72 -3.92
CA LYS A 82 5.48 -19.57 -5.14
C LYS A 82 5.72 -18.23 -5.84
N ILE A 83 5.73 -17.11 -5.08
CA ILE A 83 5.96 -15.77 -5.63
C ILE A 83 7.40 -15.64 -6.15
N ALA A 84 8.39 -16.21 -5.45
CA ALA A 84 9.81 -16.12 -5.83
C ALA A 84 10.15 -16.79 -7.18
N HIS A 85 9.27 -17.67 -7.68
CA HIS A 85 9.45 -18.37 -8.95
C HIS A 85 8.73 -17.69 -10.13
N VAL A 86 8.11 -16.53 -9.91
CA VAL A 86 7.36 -15.79 -10.93
C VAL A 86 8.01 -14.45 -11.20
N GLU A 87 8.10 -14.09 -12.47
CA GLU A 87 8.50 -12.73 -12.85
C GLU A 87 7.35 -11.77 -12.60
N LEU A 88 7.56 -10.83 -11.67
CA LEU A 88 6.58 -9.81 -11.34
C LEU A 88 6.65 -8.65 -12.34
N PRO A 89 5.52 -8.00 -12.66
CA PRO A 89 5.48 -6.87 -13.57
C PRO A 89 6.24 -5.66 -13.00
N TYR A 90 6.73 -4.81 -13.89
CA TYR A 90 7.29 -3.51 -13.51
C TYR A 90 6.23 -2.41 -13.65
N HIS A 91 6.05 -1.67 -12.58
CA HIS A 91 5.30 -0.42 -12.59
C HIS A 91 6.23 0.75 -12.91
N SER A 92 5.83 1.62 -13.82
CA SER A 92 6.63 2.77 -14.21
C SER A 92 6.03 4.06 -13.66
N ALA A 93 6.88 4.92 -13.08
CA ALA A 93 6.50 6.24 -12.62
C ALA A 93 7.40 7.31 -13.21
N HIS A 94 6.81 8.28 -13.93
CA HIS A 94 7.53 9.42 -14.44
C HIS A 94 7.76 10.43 -13.32
N LYS A 95 9.01 10.66 -12.94
CA LYS A 95 9.39 11.43 -11.75
C LYS A 95 10.52 12.42 -12.04
N LYS A 96 10.66 13.41 -11.17
CA LYS A 96 11.85 14.26 -11.09
C LYS A 96 13.00 13.41 -10.57
N VAL A 97 14.08 13.35 -11.32
CA VAL A 97 15.30 12.63 -10.97
C VAL A 97 16.46 13.61 -10.98
N ASP A 98 16.99 13.87 -9.79
CA ASP A 98 18.22 14.63 -9.64
C ASP A 98 19.40 13.72 -9.97
N PHE A 99 20.38 14.22 -10.69
CA PHE A 99 21.55 13.41 -11.08
C PHE A 99 22.84 14.24 -11.12
N MET A 100 23.97 13.53 -10.95
CA MET A 100 25.29 14.12 -11.09
C MET A 100 25.64 14.27 -12.58
N GLN A 101 25.99 15.45 -13.00
CA GLN A 101 26.49 15.73 -14.36
C GLN A 101 27.95 15.31 -14.49
N GLU A 102 28.44 15.20 -15.73
CA GLU A 102 29.84 14.81 -16.01
C GLU A 102 30.86 15.79 -15.42
N ASP A 103 30.49 17.05 -15.23
CA ASP A 103 31.33 18.08 -14.59
C ASP A 103 31.35 18.01 -13.06
N GLY A 104 30.68 17.01 -12.46
CA GLY A 104 30.60 16.81 -11.01
C GLY A 104 29.56 17.69 -10.28
N LYS A 105 28.75 18.44 -11.01
CA LYS A 105 27.68 19.25 -10.40
C LYS A 105 26.35 18.49 -10.36
N MET A 106 25.58 18.70 -9.31
CA MET A 106 24.24 18.18 -9.21
C MET A 106 23.28 18.97 -10.11
N PHE A 107 22.55 18.24 -10.96
CA PHE A 107 21.38 18.76 -11.65
C PHE A 107 20.14 18.48 -10.80
N TYR A 108 19.36 19.50 -10.49
CA TYR A 108 18.11 19.40 -9.77
C TYR A 108 16.93 19.55 -10.73
N ALA A 109 16.16 18.49 -10.90
CA ALA A 109 15.07 18.45 -11.84
C ALA A 109 13.89 19.33 -11.40
N LYS A 110 13.48 20.27 -12.24
CA LYS A 110 12.29 21.11 -12.01
C LYS A 110 11.00 20.43 -12.45
N GLU A 111 11.10 19.55 -13.45
CA GLU A 111 10.02 18.79 -14.04
C GLU A 111 10.38 17.30 -14.11
N PRO A 112 9.40 16.39 -14.25
CA PRO A 112 9.68 14.97 -14.44
C PRO A 112 10.57 14.78 -15.69
N ASN A 113 11.69 14.08 -15.52
CA ASN A 113 12.71 13.88 -16.53
C ASN A 113 13.23 12.44 -16.62
N GLY A 114 12.69 11.53 -15.78
CA GLY A 114 13.11 10.14 -15.75
C GLY A 114 11.99 9.20 -15.33
N TYR A 115 12.15 7.92 -15.63
CA TYR A 115 11.23 6.87 -15.22
C TYR A 115 11.86 6.02 -14.13
N LYS A 116 11.11 5.83 -13.03
CA LYS A 116 11.42 4.86 -11.98
C LYS A 116 10.61 3.60 -12.26
N TYR A 117 11.26 2.45 -12.23
CA TYR A 117 10.62 1.14 -12.36
C TYR A 117 10.69 0.42 -11.03
N GLU A 118 9.56 -0.12 -10.58
CA GLU A 118 9.43 -0.87 -9.34
C GLU A 118 8.62 -2.13 -9.59
N ALA A 119 9.06 -3.26 -9.03
CA ALA A 119 8.27 -4.48 -8.94
C ALA A 119 7.77 -4.61 -7.50
N PHE A 120 6.50 -4.93 -7.33
CA PHE A 120 5.88 -5.03 -6.03
C PHE A 120 5.52 -6.47 -5.69
N ILE A 121 5.91 -6.96 -4.52
CA ILE A 121 5.60 -8.31 -4.07
C ILE A 121 4.07 -8.58 -4.03
N PHE A 122 3.26 -7.56 -3.85
CA PHE A 122 1.81 -7.70 -3.82
C PHE A 122 1.18 -8.01 -5.18
N ASP A 123 1.91 -7.82 -6.30
CA ASP A 123 1.44 -8.32 -7.60
C ASP A 123 1.36 -9.85 -7.62
N GLY A 124 2.15 -10.50 -6.78
CA GLY A 124 2.05 -11.94 -6.56
C GLY A 124 0.75 -12.40 -5.89
N PHE A 125 -0.09 -11.49 -5.39
CA PHE A 125 -1.40 -11.87 -4.82
C PHE A 125 -2.32 -12.52 -5.85
N GLU A 126 -2.19 -12.16 -7.11
CA GLU A 126 -2.96 -12.74 -8.22
C GLU A 126 -2.69 -14.24 -8.45
N LEU A 127 -1.61 -14.79 -7.86
CA LEU A 127 -1.31 -16.23 -7.90
C LEU A 127 -2.21 -17.05 -6.97
N PHE A 128 -2.97 -16.42 -6.09
CA PHE A 128 -3.80 -17.06 -5.08
C PHE A 128 -5.29 -16.86 -5.36
N ASP A 129 -6.12 -17.76 -4.83
CA ASP A 129 -7.56 -17.68 -5.00
C ASP A 129 -8.23 -16.74 -4.01
N ASP A 130 -7.65 -16.59 -2.82
CA ASP A 130 -8.20 -15.77 -1.75
C ASP A 130 -7.08 -15.13 -0.90
N ILE A 131 -7.43 -14.08 -0.19
CA ILE A 131 -6.59 -13.37 0.77
C ILE A 131 -7.39 -13.09 2.04
N THR A 132 -6.77 -13.23 3.19
CA THR A 132 -7.35 -12.75 4.44
C THR A 132 -7.04 -11.27 4.61
N LEU A 133 -8.08 -10.43 4.60
CA LEU A 133 -7.96 -9.02 4.96
C LEU A 133 -8.44 -8.82 6.41
N TYR A 134 -7.64 -8.10 7.19
CA TYR A 134 -7.98 -7.68 8.54
C TYR A 134 -7.99 -6.16 8.62
N ARG A 135 -9.19 -5.57 8.64
CA ARG A 135 -9.37 -4.13 8.77
C ARG A 135 -9.02 -3.72 10.19
N GLY A 136 -7.92 -3.02 10.34
CA GLY A 136 -7.47 -2.41 11.58
C GLY A 136 -8.07 -1.02 11.78
N LYS A 137 -7.64 -0.37 12.85
CA LYS A 137 -8.02 1.02 13.13
C LYS A 137 -6.88 1.92 12.69
N ARG A 138 -7.22 2.98 11.97
CA ARG A 138 -6.23 3.89 11.39
C ARG A 138 -5.31 4.50 12.44
N GLU A 139 -5.88 4.94 13.55
CA GLU A 139 -5.15 5.55 14.66
C GLU A 139 -4.17 4.60 15.38
N GLU A 140 -4.41 3.28 15.28
CA GLU A 140 -3.55 2.25 15.88
C GLU A 140 -2.45 1.78 14.92
N ASP A 141 -2.73 1.77 13.61
CA ASP A 141 -1.99 0.99 12.65
C ASP A 141 -1.28 1.83 11.57
N PHE A 142 -1.53 3.17 11.50
CA PHE A 142 -1.04 3.94 10.39
C PHE A 142 -0.61 5.37 10.76
N ALA A 143 0.70 5.61 10.71
CA ALA A 143 1.32 6.93 10.87
C ALA A 143 2.45 7.09 9.84
N PRO A 144 2.11 7.36 8.56
CA PRO A 144 3.08 7.34 7.48
C PRO A 144 4.07 8.51 7.53
N VAL A 145 5.30 8.25 7.07
CA VAL A 145 6.33 9.27 6.81
C VAL A 145 6.72 9.15 5.34
N LYS A 146 6.24 10.07 4.52
CA LYS A 146 6.49 10.14 3.07
C LYS A 146 7.17 11.43 2.64
N ASN A 147 7.04 12.49 3.45
CA ASN A 147 7.53 13.82 3.16
C ASN A 147 8.43 14.32 4.29
N ALA A 148 9.34 15.24 4.00
CA ALA A 148 10.17 15.89 5.01
C ALA A 148 9.35 16.80 5.94
N GLU A 149 8.33 17.46 5.38
CA GLU A 149 7.47 18.44 6.07
C GLU A 149 6.02 18.33 5.59
N GLY A 150 5.07 18.86 6.36
CA GLY A 150 3.65 18.90 6.03
C GLY A 150 2.93 17.58 6.27
N VAL A 151 2.06 17.17 5.36
CA VAL A 151 1.29 15.91 5.45
C VAL A 151 2.21 14.71 5.33
N ASP A 152 1.95 13.67 6.12
CA ASP A 152 2.74 12.43 6.15
C ASP A 152 4.24 12.70 6.40
N SER A 153 4.53 13.58 7.37
CA SER A 153 5.88 13.95 7.79
C SER A 153 6.24 13.33 9.14
N PRO A 154 7.53 13.39 9.56
CA PRO A 154 7.93 12.97 10.89
C PRO A 154 7.14 13.67 12.01
N GLU A 155 6.82 14.96 11.83
CA GLU A 155 6.04 15.73 12.79
C GLU A 155 4.60 15.18 12.93
N THR A 156 3.91 14.98 11.80
CA THR A 156 2.53 14.43 11.82
C THR A 156 2.50 13.00 12.33
N ALA A 157 3.48 12.18 12.00
CA ALA A 157 3.57 10.80 12.50
C ALA A 157 3.81 10.77 14.02
N THR A 158 4.70 11.63 14.53
CA THR A 158 4.94 11.77 15.97
C THR A 158 3.68 12.23 16.71
N LYS A 159 2.94 13.17 16.13
CA LYS A 159 1.68 13.63 16.70
C LYS A 159 0.66 12.48 16.78
N LEU A 160 0.45 11.73 15.69
CA LEU A 160 -0.47 10.60 15.66
C LEU A 160 -0.09 9.53 16.70
N TYR A 161 1.21 9.21 16.82
CA TYR A 161 1.72 8.28 17.80
C TYR A 161 1.44 8.75 19.24
N ASN A 162 1.71 10.01 19.55
CA ASN A 162 1.49 10.57 20.87
C ASN A 162 0.00 10.65 21.21
N ASP A 163 -0.83 11.07 20.27
CA ASP A 163 -2.28 11.17 20.44
C ASP A 163 -2.92 9.79 20.74
N PHE A 164 -2.29 8.70 20.27
CA PHE A 164 -2.77 7.35 20.54
C PHE A 164 -2.27 6.80 21.88
N TRP A 165 -0.96 6.92 22.15
CA TRP A 165 -0.34 6.25 23.31
C TRP A 165 -0.36 7.08 24.61
N PHE A 166 -0.47 8.39 24.51
CA PHE A 166 -0.39 9.32 25.64
C PHE A 166 -1.64 10.20 25.75
N LYS A 167 -2.81 9.59 25.48
CA LYS A 167 -4.10 10.24 25.78
C LYS A 167 -4.21 10.36 27.30
N ASP A 168 -4.31 11.62 27.78
CA ASP A 168 -4.66 11.98 29.16
C ASP A 168 -6.09 11.53 29.49
#